data_558c6bd286e5a14818cf01dc3a7f8271
#
_entry.id   558c6bd286e5a14818cf01dc3a7f8271
#
_cell.length_a   1.000
_cell.length_b   1.000
_cell.length_c   1.000
_cell.angle_alpha   90.00
_cell.angle_beta   90.00
_cell.angle_gamma   90.00
#
_symmetry.space_group_name_H-M   'P 1'
#
loop_
_entity.id
_entity.type
_entity.pdbx_description
1 polymer ?
#
loop_
_entity_poly.entity_id
_entity_poly.type
_entity_poly.pdbx_seq_one_letter_code
_entity_poly.pdbx_strand_id
1 'polypeptide(L)'
;QLDYAEQAGFPRFRLLPEEKLLPEWLESRDCAVKVKYWYKTATQKGVCILDTNDPPGGPDAKAVAAERGLDLQQVRIRISHTLGQLMRRLLDNGLEATLMCTGGDTLLALMRAVNVTELTPVCELDTGVVLTHFTYQRKNHYIISKSGGFGEADLLCRLAKLTGAGTMQKEDISCLRNTI
;
A
#
# COMPACT_ATOMS: atom_id res chain seq x y z
N GLN A 1 11.23 -8.65 4.27
CA GLN A 1 9.77 -8.77 4.48
C GLN A 1 9.06 -9.03 3.16
N LEU A 2 9.26 -8.19 2.12
CA LEU A 2 8.60 -8.36 0.82
C LEU A 2 8.96 -9.69 0.15
N ASP A 3 10.24 -10.07 0.14
CA ASP A 3 10.69 -11.34 -0.45
C ASP A 3 10.15 -12.54 0.34
N TYR A 4 10.08 -12.45 1.67
CA TYR A 4 9.47 -13.48 2.51
C TYR A 4 7.98 -13.65 2.20
N ALA A 5 7.24 -12.53 2.09
CA ALA A 5 5.82 -12.56 1.75
C ALA A 5 5.57 -13.11 0.33
N GLU A 6 6.41 -12.76 -0.65
CA GLU A 6 6.36 -13.29 -2.01
C GLU A 6 6.61 -14.81 -2.03
N GLN A 7 7.61 -15.31 -1.28
CA GLN A 7 7.87 -16.74 -1.10
C GLN A 7 6.72 -17.47 -0.38
N ALA A 8 6.01 -16.79 0.51
CA ALA A 8 4.80 -17.30 1.14
C ALA A 8 3.55 -17.28 0.23
N GLY A 9 3.70 -16.87 -1.03
CA GLY A 9 2.64 -16.89 -2.04
C GLY A 9 1.83 -15.61 -2.18
N PHE A 10 2.26 -14.49 -1.56
CA PHE A 10 1.57 -13.21 -1.74
C PHE A 10 1.86 -12.64 -3.13
N PRO A 11 0.82 -12.31 -3.92
CA PRO A 11 1.00 -11.64 -5.19
C PRO A 11 1.72 -10.29 -4.98
N ARG A 12 2.87 -10.11 -5.64
CA ARG A 12 3.70 -8.91 -5.57
C ARG A 12 3.89 -8.32 -6.96
N PHE A 13 3.45 -7.08 -7.12
CA PHE A 13 3.51 -6.33 -8.37
C PHE A 13 4.51 -5.18 -8.22
N ARG A 14 5.65 -5.30 -8.87
CA ARG A 14 6.66 -4.26 -8.91
C ARG A 14 6.28 -3.23 -9.96
N LEU A 15 6.18 -1.97 -9.54
CA LEU A 15 5.98 -0.84 -10.46
C LEU A 15 7.27 -0.58 -11.25
N LEU A 16 7.13 -0.46 -12.56
CA LEU A 16 8.23 -0.05 -13.41
C LEU A 16 8.66 1.40 -13.11
N PRO A 17 9.90 1.80 -13.44
CA PRO A 17 10.38 3.17 -13.21
C PRO A 17 9.45 4.25 -13.79
N GLU A 18 8.98 4.05 -15.02
CA GLU A 18 8.07 4.98 -15.71
C GLU A 18 6.71 5.06 -14.99
N GLU A 19 6.21 3.94 -14.48
CA GLU A 19 4.93 3.85 -13.79
C GLU A 19 4.92 4.61 -12.46
N LYS A 20 6.05 4.59 -11.75
CA LYS A 20 6.16 5.24 -10.44
C LYS A 20 6.69 6.67 -10.49
N LEU A 21 7.35 7.08 -11.61
CA LEU A 21 7.97 8.39 -11.73
C LEU A 21 7.27 9.34 -12.69
N LEU A 22 6.50 8.82 -13.67
CA LEU A 22 5.87 9.64 -14.70
C LEU A 22 4.38 9.83 -14.38
N PRO A 23 3.95 11.07 -13.99
CA PRO A 23 2.55 11.32 -13.61
C PRO A 23 1.55 11.01 -14.73
N GLU A 24 1.96 11.17 -15.99
CA GLU A 24 1.16 10.89 -17.18
C GLU A 24 0.75 9.41 -17.29
N TRP A 25 1.54 8.50 -16.72
CA TRP A 25 1.16 7.09 -16.68
C TRP A 25 -0.13 6.82 -15.89
N LEU A 26 -0.38 7.58 -14.84
CA LEU A 26 -1.62 7.44 -14.06
C LEU A 26 -2.88 7.65 -14.92
N GLU A 27 -2.81 8.48 -15.96
CA GLU A 27 -3.94 8.74 -16.87
C GLU A 27 -3.96 7.79 -18.08
N SER A 28 -3.03 6.86 -18.16
CA SER A 28 -2.91 5.92 -19.27
C SER A 28 -3.93 4.80 -19.20
N ARG A 29 -4.22 4.19 -20.36
CA ARG A 29 -5.01 2.96 -20.45
C ARG A 29 -4.33 1.79 -19.74
N ASP A 30 -2.99 1.74 -19.78
CA ASP A 30 -2.20 0.70 -19.10
C ASP A 30 -2.43 0.74 -17.58
N CYS A 31 -2.36 1.91 -16.96
CA CYS A 31 -2.67 2.09 -15.55
C CYS A 31 -4.09 1.59 -15.23
N ALA A 32 -5.09 1.96 -16.02
CA ALA A 32 -6.47 1.53 -15.80
C ALA A 32 -6.63 0.00 -15.87
N VAL A 33 -5.93 -0.66 -16.80
CA VAL A 33 -5.92 -2.13 -16.93
C VAL A 33 -5.24 -2.77 -15.73
N LYS A 34 -4.08 -2.25 -15.29
CA LYS A 34 -3.34 -2.77 -14.14
C LYS A 34 -4.13 -2.62 -12.84
N VAL A 35 -4.76 -1.48 -12.60
CA VAL A 35 -5.61 -1.25 -11.42
C VAL A 35 -6.74 -2.28 -11.35
N LYS A 36 -7.42 -2.57 -12.46
CA LYS A 36 -8.47 -3.60 -12.51
C LYS A 36 -7.90 -5.00 -12.22
N TYR A 37 -6.72 -5.30 -12.73
CA TYR A 37 -6.05 -6.57 -12.50
C TYR A 37 -5.64 -6.72 -11.02
N TRP A 38 -5.06 -5.71 -10.42
CA TRP A 38 -4.68 -5.69 -9.00
C TRP A 38 -5.89 -5.79 -8.08
N TYR A 39 -6.97 -5.06 -8.39
CA TYR A 39 -8.24 -5.17 -7.69
C TYR A 39 -8.76 -6.62 -7.70
N LYS A 40 -8.83 -7.23 -8.89
CA LYS A 40 -9.27 -8.62 -9.03
C LYS A 40 -8.37 -9.58 -8.24
N THR A 41 -7.06 -9.40 -8.30
CA THR A 41 -6.10 -10.23 -7.58
C THR A 41 -6.27 -10.08 -6.06
N ALA A 42 -6.35 -8.85 -5.55
CA ALA A 42 -6.57 -8.58 -4.13
C ALA A 42 -7.85 -9.25 -3.63
N THR A 43 -8.96 -9.12 -4.39
CA THR A 43 -10.24 -9.72 -4.04
C THR A 43 -10.21 -11.26 -4.06
N GLN A 44 -9.52 -11.86 -5.04
CA GLN A 44 -9.50 -13.33 -5.21
C GLN A 44 -8.48 -14.02 -4.29
N LYS A 45 -7.34 -13.37 -4.03
CA LYS A 45 -6.24 -13.94 -3.22
C LYS A 45 -6.27 -13.48 -1.76
N GLY A 46 -7.10 -12.50 -1.42
CA GLY A 46 -7.17 -11.92 -0.10
C GLY A 46 -6.00 -11.00 0.28
N VAL A 47 -4.95 -10.96 -0.54
CA VAL A 47 -3.77 -10.11 -0.34
C VAL A 47 -3.15 -9.74 -1.68
N CYS A 48 -2.54 -8.55 -1.72
CA CYS A 48 -1.83 -8.03 -2.89
C CYS A 48 -0.79 -7.00 -2.43
N ILE A 49 0.40 -7.04 -2.99
CA ILE A 49 1.49 -6.11 -2.69
C ILE A 49 1.80 -5.28 -3.94
N LEU A 50 1.72 -3.96 -3.81
CA LEU A 50 2.27 -3.01 -4.78
C LEU A 50 3.65 -2.58 -4.28
N ASP A 51 4.68 -2.90 -5.03
CA ASP A 51 6.08 -2.67 -4.64
C ASP A 51 6.75 -1.65 -5.57
N THR A 52 7.46 -0.70 -4.98
CA THR A 52 8.19 0.34 -5.70
C THR A 52 9.69 0.08 -5.79
N ASN A 53 10.18 -1.04 -5.25
CA ASN A 53 11.57 -1.42 -5.46
C ASN A 53 11.79 -1.86 -6.91
N ASP A 54 12.91 -1.44 -7.48
CA ASP A 54 13.31 -1.90 -8.80
C ASP A 54 13.61 -3.41 -8.78
N PRO A 55 13.22 -4.15 -9.83
CA PRO A 55 13.53 -5.57 -9.92
C PRO A 55 15.03 -5.75 -10.08
N PRO A 56 15.62 -6.79 -9.46
CA PRO A 56 17.04 -7.10 -9.64
C PRO A 56 17.39 -7.30 -11.12
N GLY A 57 18.38 -6.56 -11.64
CA GLY A 57 18.80 -6.62 -13.04
C GLY A 57 17.80 -6.07 -14.05
N GLY A 58 16.73 -5.44 -13.58
CA GLY A 58 15.70 -4.81 -14.40
C GLY A 58 15.91 -3.30 -14.62
N PRO A 59 14.89 -2.62 -15.17
CA PRO A 59 14.90 -1.17 -15.32
C PRO A 59 15.17 -0.45 -13.99
N ASP A 60 15.98 0.61 -14.02
CA ASP A 60 16.41 1.36 -12.84
C ASP A 60 15.72 2.74 -12.82
N ALA A 61 15.03 3.01 -11.71
CA ALA A 61 14.40 4.31 -11.47
C ALA A 61 15.39 5.47 -11.46
N LYS A 62 16.66 5.23 -11.12
CA LYS A 62 17.70 6.27 -11.15
C LYS A 62 18.01 6.72 -12.57
N ALA A 63 18.01 5.79 -13.54
CA ALA A 63 18.23 6.13 -14.95
C ALA A 63 17.11 7.04 -15.47
N VAL A 64 15.85 6.66 -15.25
CA VAL A 64 14.69 7.48 -15.65
C VAL A 64 14.68 8.83 -14.93
N ALA A 65 15.03 8.86 -13.65
CA ALA A 65 15.12 10.10 -12.88
C ALA A 65 16.20 11.04 -13.46
N ALA A 66 17.36 10.50 -13.79
CA ALA A 66 18.46 11.27 -14.39
C ALA A 66 18.06 11.85 -15.76
N GLU A 67 17.45 11.05 -16.63
CA GLU A 67 16.93 11.50 -17.92
C GLU A 67 15.90 12.63 -17.82
N ARG A 68 15.13 12.64 -16.74
CA ARG A 68 14.08 13.63 -16.46
C ARG A 68 14.56 14.80 -15.58
N GLY A 69 15.84 14.83 -15.20
CA GLY A 69 16.41 15.86 -14.33
C GLY A 69 15.78 15.89 -12.92
N LEU A 70 15.33 14.74 -12.41
CA LEU A 70 14.70 14.64 -11.11
C LEU A 70 15.76 14.47 -10.01
N ASP A 71 15.67 15.29 -8.99
CA ASP A 71 16.43 15.08 -7.76
C ASP A 71 15.82 13.98 -6.88
N LEU A 72 16.54 13.57 -5.85
CA LEU A 72 16.11 12.50 -4.95
C LEU A 72 14.80 12.82 -4.23
N GLN A 73 14.57 14.08 -3.87
CA GLN A 73 13.35 14.52 -3.20
C GLN A 73 12.15 14.44 -4.17
N GLN A 74 12.30 14.87 -5.40
CA GLN A 74 11.28 14.76 -6.44
C GLN A 74 10.94 13.30 -6.75
N VAL A 75 11.94 12.41 -6.82
CA VAL A 75 11.73 10.96 -6.96
C VAL A 75 10.86 10.41 -5.83
N ARG A 76 11.19 10.71 -4.57
CA ARG A 76 10.41 10.25 -3.40
C ARG A 76 8.98 10.77 -3.44
N ILE A 77 8.78 12.05 -3.76
CA ILE A 77 7.45 12.67 -3.87
C ILE A 77 6.64 11.99 -4.96
N ARG A 78 7.21 11.74 -6.14
CA ARG A 78 6.51 11.11 -7.27
C ARG A 78 6.11 9.68 -6.95
N ILE A 79 7.01 8.87 -6.39
CA ILE A 79 6.72 7.49 -5.97
C ILE A 79 5.56 7.48 -4.97
N SER A 80 5.64 8.29 -3.90
CA SER A 80 4.59 8.34 -2.89
C SER A 80 3.26 8.82 -3.48
N HIS A 81 3.27 9.85 -4.31
CA HIS A 81 2.09 10.35 -5.00
C HIS A 81 1.44 9.26 -5.85
N THR A 82 2.22 8.55 -6.67
CA THR A 82 1.72 7.45 -7.51
C THR A 82 1.07 6.36 -6.67
N LEU A 83 1.71 5.91 -5.59
CA LEU A 83 1.10 4.93 -4.69
C LEU A 83 -0.22 5.44 -4.09
N GLY A 84 -0.26 6.68 -3.62
CA GLY A 84 -1.49 7.28 -3.08
C GLY A 84 -2.63 7.29 -4.10
N GLN A 85 -2.35 7.67 -5.35
CA GLN A 85 -3.34 7.66 -6.43
C GLN A 85 -3.80 6.24 -6.81
N LEU A 86 -2.89 5.27 -6.85
CA LEU A 86 -3.23 3.88 -7.12
C LEU A 86 -4.13 3.29 -6.04
N MET A 87 -3.80 3.52 -4.76
CA MET A 87 -4.63 3.07 -3.64
C MET A 87 -6.02 3.72 -3.68
N ARG A 88 -6.12 5.03 -3.95
CA ARG A 88 -7.40 5.71 -4.16
C ARG A 88 -8.19 5.05 -5.29
N ARG A 89 -7.59 4.77 -6.45
CA ARG A 89 -8.28 4.12 -7.56
C ARG A 89 -8.77 2.71 -7.22
N LEU A 90 -8.04 1.96 -6.39
CA LEU A 90 -8.50 0.67 -5.90
C LEU A 90 -9.73 0.83 -4.99
N LEU A 91 -9.74 1.83 -4.09
CA LEU A 91 -10.90 2.15 -3.26
C LEU A 91 -12.09 2.62 -4.10
N ASP A 92 -11.87 3.47 -5.12
CA ASP A 92 -12.90 3.93 -6.05
C ASP A 92 -13.52 2.78 -6.85
N ASN A 93 -12.77 1.70 -7.10
CA ASN A 93 -13.29 0.46 -7.70
C ASN A 93 -14.01 -0.44 -6.67
N GLY A 94 -14.17 -0.01 -5.44
CA GLY A 94 -14.89 -0.75 -4.40
C GLY A 94 -14.05 -1.78 -3.65
N LEU A 95 -12.72 -1.60 -3.58
CA LEU A 95 -11.87 -2.49 -2.79
C LEU A 95 -12.25 -2.39 -1.31
N GLU A 96 -12.71 -3.49 -0.74
CA GLU A 96 -12.96 -3.67 0.69
C GLU A 96 -11.85 -4.54 1.27
N ALA A 97 -10.83 -3.89 1.83
CA ALA A 97 -9.66 -4.55 2.40
C ALA A 97 -9.03 -3.66 3.48
N THR A 98 -8.31 -4.26 4.41
CA THR A 98 -7.39 -3.52 5.27
C THR A 98 -6.18 -3.11 4.45
N LEU A 99 -5.97 -1.81 4.33
CA LEU A 99 -4.81 -1.25 3.62
C LEU A 99 -3.57 -1.36 4.50
N MET A 100 -2.40 -1.37 3.89
CA MET A 100 -1.13 -1.25 4.61
C MET A 100 -0.19 -0.33 3.87
N CYS A 101 0.35 0.67 4.57
CA CYS A 101 1.36 1.58 4.06
C CYS A 101 2.67 1.40 4.82
N THR A 102 3.76 1.19 4.09
CA THR A 102 5.12 1.25 4.64
C THR A 102 5.71 2.63 4.37
N GLY A 103 6.02 3.35 5.45
CA GLY A 103 6.55 4.71 5.40
C GLY A 103 5.47 5.80 5.44
N GLY A 104 5.79 6.88 6.19
CA GLY A 104 4.89 8.01 6.40
C GLY A 104 4.55 8.78 5.12
N ASP A 105 5.49 8.88 4.18
CA ASP A 105 5.26 9.58 2.90
C ASP A 105 4.15 8.91 2.09
N THR A 106 4.12 7.58 2.07
CA THR A 106 3.07 6.80 1.36
C THR A 106 1.70 6.98 2.03
N LEU A 107 1.66 6.92 3.36
CA LEU A 107 0.44 7.16 4.12
C LEU A 107 -0.11 8.56 3.87
N LEU A 108 0.75 9.58 3.97
CA LEU A 108 0.37 10.97 3.73
C LEU A 108 -0.14 11.18 2.30
N ALA A 109 0.50 10.55 1.32
CA ALA A 109 0.09 10.64 -0.09
C ALA A 109 -1.29 10.00 -0.32
N LEU A 110 -1.58 8.86 0.32
CA LEU A 110 -2.93 8.28 0.30
C LEU A 110 -3.95 9.21 0.94
N MET A 111 -3.68 9.74 2.14
CA MET A 111 -4.60 10.64 2.84
C MET A 111 -4.93 11.89 1.99
N ARG A 112 -3.91 12.46 1.32
CA ARG A 112 -4.11 13.56 0.37
C ARG A 112 -4.95 13.14 -0.84
N ALA A 113 -4.70 11.95 -1.40
CA ALA A 113 -5.41 11.45 -2.58
C ALA A 113 -6.91 11.23 -2.30
N VAL A 114 -7.26 10.77 -1.10
CA VAL A 114 -8.66 10.57 -0.67
C VAL A 114 -9.27 11.79 0.03
N ASN A 115 -8.51 12.89 0.16
CA ASN A 115 -8.90 14.12 0.85
C ASN A 115 -9.38 13.88 2.30
N VAL A 116 -8.61 13.08 3.04
CA VAL A 116 -8.84 12.78 4.45
C VAL A 116 -7.70 13.36 5.27
N THR A 117 -8.03 14.08 6.34
CA THR A 117 -7.06 14.77 7.20
C THR A 117 -6.88 14.10 8.56
N GLU A 118 -7.77 13.18 8.91
CA GLU A 118 -7.80 12.56 10.23
C GLU A 118 -7.78 11.04 10.12
N LEU A 119 -6.96 10.42 10.98
CA LEU A 119 -6.94 8.99 11.22
C LEU A 119 -7.36 8.73 12.66
N THR A 120 -8.31 7.83 12.86
CA THR A 120 -8.70 7.40 14.20
C THR A 120 -7.86 6.19 14.61
N PRO A 121 -7.06 6.28 15.67
CA PRO A 121 -6.25 5.15 16.13
C PRO A 121 -7.14 4.05 16.71
N VAL A 122 -6.75 2.80 16.46
CA VAL A 122 -7.43 1.60 16.97
C VAL A 122 -6.52 0.90 17.99
N CYS A 123 -5.36 0.40 17.56
CA CYS A 123 -4.37 -0.25 18.42
C CYS A 123 -3.00 -0.30 17.75
N GLU A 124 -1.97 -0.57 18.52
CA GLU A 124 -0.65 -0.98 18.05
C GLU A 124 -0.67 -2.51 17.85
N LEU A 125 -0.25 -2.98 16.67
CA LEU A 125 -0.23 -4.41 16.31
C LEU A 125 1.16 -5.03 16.54
N ASP A 126 2.21 -4.21 16.47
CA ASP A 126 3.60 -4.57 16.71
C ASP A 126 4.38 -3.25 16.87
N THR A 127 5.59 -3.30 17.35
CA THR A 127 6.44 -2.10 17.51
C THR A 127 6.54 -1.30 16.21
N GLY A 128 6.03 -0.06 16.23
CA GLY A 128 5.99 0.81 15.07
C GLY A 128 5.01 0.39 13.96
N VAL A 129 4.01 -0.43 14.31
CA VAL A 129 2.94 -0.90 13.44
C VAL A 129 1.59 -0.59 14.05
N VAL A 130 0.90 0.40 13.54
CA VAL A 130 -0.34 0.93 14.12
C VAL A 130 -1.51 0.70 13.17
N LEU A 131 -2.60 0.15 13.72
CA LEU A 131 -3.89 0.07 13.05
C LEU A 131 -4.69 1.33 13.33
N THR A 132 -5.17 1.95 12.26
CA THR A 132 -6.06 3.11 12.30
C THR A 132 -7.22 2.89 11.35
N HIS A 133 -8.24 3.75 11.42
CA HIS A 133 -9.28 3.80 10.40
C HIS A 133 -9.56 5.24 9.98
N PHE A 134 -10.13 5.39 8.78
CA PHE A 134 -10.62 6.65 8.23
C PHE A 134 -11.92 6.42 7.46
N THR A 135 -12.67 7.51 7.24
CA THR A 135 -13.90 7.45 6.44
C THR A 135 -13.63 8.01 5.04
N TYR A 136 -13.93 7.22 4.01
CA TYR A 136 -13.90 7.63 2.61
C TYR A 136 -15.16 7.13 1.89
N GLN A 137 -15.82 7.99 1.10
CA GLN A 137 -17.08 7.68 0.40
C GLN A 137 -18.15 7.07 1.31
N ARG A 138 -18.28 7.56 2.56
CA ARG A 138 -19.21 7.08 3.59
C ARG A 138 -18.95 5.66 4.10
N LYS A 139 -17.78 5.08 3.78
CA LYS A 139 -17.32 3.79 4.28
C LYS A 139 -16.13 3.96 5.20
N ASN A 140 -16.05 3.14 6.23
CA ASN A 140 -14.86 3.05 7.06
C ASN A 140 -13.84 2.11 6.41
N HIS A 141 -12.60 2.60 6.30
CA HIS A 141 -11.47 1.84 5.80
C HIS A 141 -10.42 1.71 6.88
N TYR A 142 -9.93 0.51 7.10
CA TYR A 142 -8.83 0.25 8.01
C TYR A 142 -7.50 0.37 7.29
N ILE A 143 -6.51 0.94 7.98
CA ILE A 143 -5.16 1.07 7.46
C ILE A 143 -4.12 0.80 8.53
N ILE A 144 -3.17 -0.04 8.20
CA ILE A 144 -1.97 -0.31 8.98
C ILE A 144 -0.86 0.60 8.48
N SER A 145 -0.35 1.44 9.35
CA SER A 145 0.86 2.21 9.11
C SER A 145 2.05 1.51 9.74
N LYS A 146 3.09 1.27 8.96
CA LYS A 146 4.32 0.63 9.39
C LYS A 146 5.50 1.56 9.18
N SER A 147 6.30 1.78 10.22
CA SER A 147 7.60 2.44 10.09
C SER A 147 8.57 1.58 9.28
N GLY A 148 9.33 2.20 8.35
CA GLY A 148 10.08 1.51 7.30
C GLY A 148 10.94 0.33 7.75
N GLY A 149 11.84 0.53 8.70
CA GLY A 149 12.83 -0.48 9.12
C GLY A 149 12.38 -1.48 10.18
N PHE A 150 11.18 -1.35 10.73
CA PHE A 150 10.73 -2.18 11.86
C PHE A 150 10.18 -3.55 11.43
N GLY A 151 10.28 -4.51 12.34
CA GLY A 151 9.66 -5.84 12.28
C GLY A 151 10.51 -6.89 11.57
N GLU A 152 10.27 -8.13 11.96
CA GLU A 152 10.94 -9.33 11.43
C GLU A 152 10.55 -9.64 9.97
N ALA A 153 11.25 -10.58 9.36
CA ALA A 153 11.04 -10.92 7.96
C ALA A 153 9.61 -11.40 7.65
N ASP A 154 8.96 -12.08 8.60
CA ASP A 154 7.61 -12.66 8.49
C ASP A 154 6.47 -11.70 8.82
N LEU A 155 6.79 -10.45 9.23
CA LEU A 155 5.80 -9.51 9.76
C LEU A 155 4.59 -9.33 8.83
N LEU A 156 4.79 -9.20 7.52
CA LEU A 156 3.68 -9.01 6.57
C LEU A 156 2.73 -10.21 6.57
N CYS A 157 3.27 -11.43 6.68
CA CYS A 157 2.47 -12.65 6.76
C CYS A 157 1.70 -12.75 8.08
N ARG A 158 2.30 -12.33 9.20
CA ARG A 158 1.61 -12.27 10.51
C ARG A 158 0.47 -11.26 10.48
N LEU A 159 0.71 -10.06 9.96
CA LEU A 159 -0.31 -9.02 9.85
C LEU A 159 -1.47 -9.45 8.95
N ALA A 160 -1.19 -10.07 7.79
CA ALA A 160 -2.24 -10.59 6.92
C ALA A 160 -3.10 -11.67 7.59
N LYS A 161 -2.52 -12.52 8.43
CA LYS A 161 -3.28 -13.49 9.24
C LYS A 161 -4.14 -12.82 10.31
N LEU A 162 -3.60 -11.79 10.99
CA LEU A 162 -4.33 -11.06 12.03
C LEU A 162 -5.52 -10.28 11.47
N THR A 163 -5.39 -9.73 10.27
CA THR A 163 -6.46 -8.94 9.65
C THR A 163 -7.50 -9.82 8.93
N GLY A 164 -7.30 -11.14 8.93
CA GLY A 164 -8.09 -12.07 8.12
C GLY A 164 -7.96 -11.71 6.64
N ALA A 165 -7.82 -12.64 5.74
CA ALA A 165 -7.82 -12.32 4.31
C ALA A 165 -9.15 -11.63 3.92
N GLY A 166 -9.27 -10.33 4.17
CA GLY A 166 -10.50 -9.56 3.99
C GLY A 166 -10.58 -8.28 4.85
N THR A 167 -11.76 -7.71 4.95
CA THR A 167 -12.06 -6.51 5.74
C THR A 167 -12.20 -6.87 7.22
N MET A 168 -11.42 -6.24 8.09
CA MET A 168 -11.61 -6.38 9.54
C MET A 168 -13.01 -5.93 9.94
N GLN A 169 -13.75 -6.78 10.66
CA GLN A 169 -15.02 -6.43 11.26
C GLN A 169 -14.79 -5.86 12.68
N LYS A 170 -15.77 -5.07 13.19
CA LYS A 170 -15.67 -4.50 14.56
C LYS A 170 -15.44 -5.56 15.65
N GLU A 171 -15.92 -6.77 15.42
CA GLU A 171 -15.79 -7.92 16.33
C GLU A 171 -14.36 -8.46 16.40
N ASP A 172 -13.63 -8.48 15.27
CA ASP A 172 -12.22 -8.89 15.19
C ASP A 172 -11.33 -7.94 15.99
N ILE A 173 -11.66 -6.63 16.00
CA ILE A 173 -10.93 -5.58 16.72
C ILE A 173 -11.05 -5.74 18.23
N SER A 174 -12.22 -6.20 18.74
CA SER A 174 -12.42 -6.45 20.17
C SER A 174 -11.56 -7.60 20.68
N CYS A 175 -11.33 -8.63 19.85
CA CYS A 175 -10.40 -9.73 20.16
C CYS A 175 -8.94 -9.27 20.23
N LEU A 176 -8.51 -8.38 19.32
CA LEU A 176 -7.13 -7.87 19.32
C LEU A 176 -6.82 -7.03 20.56
N ARG A 177 -7.79 -6.25 21.08
CA ARG A 177 -7.61 -5.47 22.31
C ARG A 177 -7.43 -6.31 23.57
N ASN A 178 -7.88 -7.56 23.55
CA ASN A 178 -7.80 -8.50 24.70
C ASN A 178 -6.59 -9.43 24.60
N THR A 179 -5.79 -9.34 23.56
CA THR A 179 -4.64 -10.24 23.30
C THR A 179 -3.29 -9.52 23.43
N ILE A 180 -3.31 -8.20 23.68
CA ILE A 180 -2.17 -7.33 23.99
C ILE A 180 -2.34 -6.84 25.42
#